data_077902f51510f40f7a294ce07ab490b4
#
_entry.id   077902f51510f40f7a294ce07ab490b4
#
_cell.length_a   1.000
_cell.length_b   1.000
_cell.length_c   1.000
_cell.angle_alpha   90.00
_cell.angle_beta   90.00
_cell.angle_gamma   90.00
#
_symmetry.space_group_name_H-M   'P 1'
#
loop_
_entity.id
_entity.type
_entity.pdbx_description
1 polymer ?
#
loop_
_entity_poly.entity_id
_entity_poly.type
_entity_poly.pdbx_seq_one_letter_code
_entity_poly.pdbx_strand_id
1 'polypeptide(L)'
;MKKEIKRLTTAQFAKLHEVNKRTLHYYDEIGLFRPLTKAENGYRYYDISQSIDFEYIRMLKELNMSIEEIEAYRKNPTPANFLKIVNEKEKEIDKQIQKLKDIKTVMQRKKAKIAFCETLQEQEIRIEECKSERLFVYPYDFSKDDISEIFSHLKDIWGIEQIRMGMGSLISLDNVYKMNFDKYEGIYTIALNKKSVPNSLIKPKGKYLCGYQKGTWDKLPALYQQMLDYANKNNLQLTGYAYEVGLNDFVISDEADYITKIMIKIQEIS
;
A
#
# COMPACT_ATOMS: atom_id res chain seq x y z
N MET A 1 -47.89 -33.91 -12.89
CA MET A 1 -47.98 -32.47 -13.28
C MET A 1 -46.88 -32.18 -14.31
N LYS A 2 -47.23 -31.91 -15.60
CA LYS A 2 -46.26 -31.40 -16.57
C LYS A 2 -45.86 -29.98 -16.10
N LYS A 3 -44.61 -29.76 -15.69
CA LYS A 3 -44.08 -28.42 -15.42
C LYS A 3 -44.16 -27.63 -16.72
N GLU A 4 -44.93 -26.56 -16.71
CA GLU A 4 -45.02 -25.63 -17.86
C GLU A 4 -43.65 -25.00 -18.05
N ILE A 5 -42.95 -25.29 -19.16
CA ILE A 5 -41.62 -24.78 -19.45
C ILE A 5 -41.78 -23.30 -19.82
N LYS A 6 -41.41 -22.40 -18.94
CA LYS A 6 -41.46 -20.96 -19.20
C LYS A 6 -40.22 -20.57 -20.00
N ARG A 7 -40.36 -20.51 -21.32
CA ARG A 7 -39.34 -20.11 -22.28
C ARG A 7 -39.07 -18.61 -22.23
N LEU A 8 -37.85 -18.25 -21.93
CA LEU A 8 -37.37 -16.87 -21.89
C LEU A 8 -36.45 -16.63 -23.11
N THR A 9 -36.62 -15.52 -23.81
CA THR A 9 -35.64 -15.06 -24.79
C THR A 9 -34.33 -14.68 -24.12
N THR A 10 -33.23 -14.61 -24.89
CA THR A 10 -31.94 -14.12 -24.36
C THR A 10 -32.10 -12.77 -23.67
N ALA A 11 -32.94 -11.85 -24.19
CA ALA A 11 -33.16 -10.55 -23.57
C ALA A 11 -33.87 -10.64 -22.22
N GLN A 12 -34.88 -11.50 -22.12
CA GLN A 12 -35.62 -11.71 -20.89
C GLN A 12 -34.78 -12.39 -19.81
N PHE A 13 -33.99 -13.42 -20.19
CA PHE A 13 -33.10 -14.11 -19.28
C PHE A 13 -31.94 -13.19 -18.81
N ALA A 14 -31.37 -12.41 -19.74
CA ALA A 14 -30.33 -11.43 -19.41
C ALA A 14 -30.84 -10.37 -18.43
N LYS A 15 -32.06 -9.86 -18.65
CA LYS A 15 -32.70 -8.89 -17.75
C LYS A 15 -33.00 -9.49 -16.37
N LEU A 16 -33.47 -10.73 -16.33
CA LEU A 16 -33.76 -11.44 -15.08
C LEU A 16 -32.53 -11.55 -14.19
N HIS A 17 -31.37 -11.82 -14.80
CA HIS A 17 -30.10 -12.02 -14.09
C HIS A 17 -29.19 -10.79 -14.08
N GLU A 18 -29.67 -9.63 -14.54
CA GLU A 18 -28.93 -8.37 -14.57
C GLU A 18 -27.57 -8.47 -15.30
N VAL A 19 -27.55 -9.23 -16.40
CA VAL A 19 -26.35 -9.40 -17.23
C VAL A 19 -26.55 -8.87 -18.64
N ASN A 20 -25.43 -8.65 -19.37
CA ASN A 20 -25.49 -8.30 -20.77
C ASN A 20 -25.86 -9.53 -21.62
N LYS A 21 -26.69 -9.35 -22.65
CA LYS A 21 -26.97 -10.39 -23.66
C LYS A 21 -25.71 -10.99 -24.28
N ARG A 22 -24.64 -10.18 -24.43
CA ARG A 22 -23.35 -10.62 -24.95
C ARG A 22 -22.73 -11.70 -24.07
N THR A 23 -22.91 -11.62 -22.74
CA THR A 23 -22.42 -12.63 -21.81
C THR A 23 -23.07 -13.98 -22.08
N LEU A 24 -24.39 -14.03 -22.29
CA LEU A 24 -25.10 -15.26 -22.60
C LEU A 24 -24.72 -15.82 -23.98
N HIS A 25 -24.51 -14.97 -24.98
CA HIS A 25 -24.01 -15.39 -26.28
C HIS A 25 -22.62 -15.98 -26.18
N TYR A 26 -21.72 -15.31 -25.48
CA TYR A 26 -20.35 -15.77 -25.25
C TYR A 26 -20.31 -17.10 -24.51
N TYR A 27 -21.09 -17.24 -23.43
CA TYR A 27 -21.14 -18.49 -22.65
C TYR A 27 -21.72 -19.66 -23.46
N ASP A 28 -22.66 -19.38 -24.38
CA ASP A 28 -23.15 -20.40 -25.30
C ASP A 28 -22.08 -20.79 -26.35
N GLU A 29 -21.36 -19.81 -26.91
CA GLU A 29 -20.30 -20.03 -27.90
C GLU A 29 -19.16 -20.89 -27.35
N ILE A 30 -18.71 -20.60 -26.13
CA ILE A 30 -17.67 -21.38 -25.46
C ILE A 30 -18.19 -22.65 -24.77
N GLY A 31 -19.51 -22.89 -24.76
CA GLY A 31 -20.14 -24.09 -24.18
C GLY A 31 -20.32 -24.06 -22.67
N LEU A 32 -19.97 -22.95 -21.99
CA LEU A 32 -20.06 -22.83 -20.54
C LEU A 32 -21.52 -22.83 -20.04
N PHE A 33 -22.43 -22.13 -20.75
CA PHE A 33 -23.85 -22.09 -20.44
C PHE A 33 -24.66 -22.02 -21.73
N ARG A 34 -25.35 -23.10 -22.08
CA ARG A 34 -26.11 -23.23 -23.32
C ARG A 34 -27.59 -22.94 -23.11
N PRO A 35 -28.29 -22.33 -24.11
CA PRO A 35 -29.74 -22.20 -24.07
C PRO A 35 -30.39 -23.58 -24.09
N LEU A 36 -31.59 -23.67 -23.55
CA LEU A 36 -32.38 -24.91 -23.59
C LEU A 36 -32.66 -25.31 -25.03
N THR A 37 -33.00 -24.32 -25.90
CA THR A 37 -33.25 -24.55 -27.34
C THR A 37 -32.74 -23.40 -28.18
N LYS A 38 -32.30 -23.71 -29.41
CA LYS A 38 -32.06 -22.76 -30.50
C LYS A 38 -33.08 -22.99 -31.58
N ALA A 39 -33.78 -21.96 -31.98
CA ALA A 39 -34.70 -22.04 -33.12
C ALA A 39 -33.92 -22.08 -34.45
N GLU A 40 -34.55 -22.51 -35.55
CA GLU A 40 -33.95 -22.55 -36.88
C GLU A 40 -33.42 -21.18 -37.37
N ASN A 41 -34.06 -20.10 -36.93
CA ASN A 41 -33.64 -18.72 -37.18
C ASN A 41 -32.52 -18.21 -36.26
N GLY A 42 -31.92 -19.10 -35.47
CA GLY A 42 -30.80 -18.79 -34.58
C GLY A 42 -31.18 -18.15 -33.23
N TYR A 43 -32.47 -17.93 -32.97
CA TYR A 43 -32.90 -17.40 -31.66
C TYR A 43 -32.70 -18.39 -30.54
N ARG A 44 -32.14 -17.90 -29.41
CA ARG A 44 -31.84 -18.66 -28.20
C ARG A 44 -32.96 -18.51 -27.18
N TYR A 45 -33.42 -19.61 -26.63
CA TYR A 45 -34.41 -19.66 -25.57
C TYR A 45 -33.86 -20.42 -24.35
N TYR A 46 -34.07 -19.82 -23.22
CA TYR A 46 -33.69 -20.35 -21.91
C TYR A 46 -34.91 -20.74 -21.09
N ASP A 47 -34.78 -21.73 -20.25
CA ASP A 47 -35.81 -22.08 -19.27
C ASP A 47 -35.52 -21.41 -17.94
N ILE A 48 -36.57 -21.04 -17.18
CA ILE A 48 -36.40 -20.45 -15.86
C ILE A 48 -35.63 -21.36 -14.90
N SER A 49 -35.73 -22.68 -15.07
CA SER A 49 -34.99 -23.66 -14.24
C SER A 49 -33.47 -23.58 -14.42
N GLN A 50 -33.01 -23.05 -15.55
CA GLN A 50 -31.58 -22.84 -15.81
C GLN A 50 -31.01 -21.70 -14.98
N SER A 51 -31.85 -20.90 -14.31
CA SER A 51 -31.40 -19.78 -13.47
C SER A 51 -30.45 -20.23 -12.35
N ILE A 52 -30.71 -21.37 -11.75
CA ILE A 52 -29.88 -21.90 -10.64
C ILE A 52 -28.46 -22.20 -11.17
N ASP A 53 -28.36 -22.89 -12.31
CA ASP A 53 -27.07 -23.21 -12.92
C ASP A 53 -26.31 -21.95 -13.36
N PHE A 54 -27.06 -20.97 -13.90
CA PHE A 54 -26.47 -19.70 -14.31
C PHE A 54 -25.92 -18.91 -13.12
N GLU A 55 -26.70 -18.78 -12.02
CA GLU A 55 -26.25 -18.13 -10.79
C GLU A 55 -25.07 -18.86 -10.16
N TYR A 56 -25.01 -20.18 -10.30
CA TYR A 56 -23.85 -20.93 -9.84
C TYR A 56 -22.58 -20.58 -10.61
N ILE A 57 -22.67 -20.44 -11.94
CA ILE A 57 -21.56 -19.97 -12.77
C ILE A 57 -21.16 -18.55 -12.37
N ARG A 58 -22.14 -17.66 -12.12
CA ARG A 58 -21.86 -16.29 -11.67
C ARG A 58 -21.13 -16.26 -10.32
N MET A 59 -21.58 -17.04 -9.36
CA MET A 59 -20.90 -17.16 -8.07
C MET A 59 -19.43 -17.59 -8.24
N LEU A 60 -19.15 -18.57 -9.09
CA LEU A 60 -17.78 -18.98 -9.38
C LEU A 60 -16.97 -17.87 -10.07
N LYS A 61 -17.59 -17.08 -10.95
CA LYS A 61 -16.96 -15.88 -11.55
C LYS A 61 -16.68 -14.79 -10.52
N GLU A 62 -17.57 -14.56 -9.57
CA GLU A 62 -17.37 -13.62 -8.45
C GLU A 62 -16.20 -14.03 -7.54
N LEU A 63 -15.92 -15.34 -7.45
CA LEU A 63 -14.70 -15.88 -6.83
C LEU A 63 -13.44 -15.68 -7.69
N ASN A 64 -13.51 -14.88 -8.77
CA ASN A 64 -12.42 -14.64 -9.72
C ASN A 64 -11.87 -15.92 -10.38
N MET A 65 -12.69 -16.96 -10.52
CA MET A 65 -12.29 -18.14 -11.30
C MET A 65 -12.25 -17.81 -12.80
N SER A 66 -11.24 -18.33 -13.48
CA SER A 66 -11.20 -18.33 -14.94
C SER A 66 -12.29 -19.23 -15.53
N ILE A 67 -12.57 -19.08 -16.82
CA ILE A 67 -13.56 -19.95 -17.49
C ILE A 67 -13.08 -21.40 -17.47
N GLU A 68 -11.79 -21.62 -17.71
CA GLU A 68 -11.16 -22.93 -17.71
C GLU A 68 -11.24 -23.59 -16.31
N GLU A 69 -11.05 -22.81 -15.24
CA GLU A 69 -11.21 -23.30 -13.87
C GLU A 69 -12.67 -23.71 -13.58
N ILE A 70 -13.64 -22.92 -14.05
CA ILE A 70 -15.06 -23.22 -13.88
C ILE A 70 -15.44 -24.48 -14.67
N GLU A 71 -14.98 -24.61 -15.92
CA GLU A 71 -15.22 -25.81 -16.73
C GLU A 71 -14.58 -27.06 -16.11
N ALA A 72 -13.35 -26.96 -15.63
CA ALA A 72 -12.67 -28.07 -14.97
C ALA A 72 -13.41 -28.51 -13.72
N TYR A 73 -13.87 -27.58 -12.89
CA TYR A 73 -14.68 -27.87 -11.71
C TYR A 73 -16.01 -28.53 -12.08
N ARG A 74 -16.73 -28.00 -13.09
CA ARG A 74 -18.02 -28.56 -13.53
C ARG A 74 -17.92 -29.98 -14.13
N LYS A 75 -16.76 -30.38 -14.67
CA LYS A 75 -16.53 -31.74 -15.14
C LYS A 75 -16.44 -32.75 -13.99
N ASN A 76 -15.98 -32.34 -12.82
CA ASN A 76 -15.84 -33.19 -11.63
C ASN A 76 -16.21 -32.44 -10.35
N PRO A 77 -17.49 -32.11 -10.14
CA PRO A 77 -17.97 -31.37 -8.98
C PRO A 77 -18.03 -32.28 -7.76
N THR A 78 -17.00 -32.23 -6.92
CA THR A 78 -16.96 -32.93 -5.64
C THR A 78 -16.87 -31.93 -4.48
N PRO A 79 -17.39 -32.29 -3.27
CA PRO A 79 -17.23 -31.44 -2.10
C PRO A 79 -15.76 -31.10 -1.80
N ALA A 80 -14.86 -32.05 -1.98
CA ALA A 80 -13.43 -31.87 -1.76
C ALA A 80 -12.83 -30.82 -2.71
N ASN A 81 -13.18 -30.91 -4.02
CA ASN A 81 -12.72 -29.93 -5.01
C ASN A 81 -13.28 -28.53 -4.74
N PHE A 82 -14.55 -28.45 -4.34
CA PHE A 82 -15.17 -27.17 -3.98
C PHE A 82 -14.46 -26.53 -2.79
N LEU A 83 -14.28 -27.26 -1.70
CA LEU A 83 -13.58 -26.77 -0.50
C LEU A 83 -12.16 -26.34 -0.80
N LYS A 84 -11.44 -27.06 -1.68
CA LYS A 84 -10.10 -26.64 -2.10
C LYS A 84 -10.13 -25.29 -2.80
N ILE A 85 -11.04 -25.09 -3.77
CA ILE A 85 -11.19 -23.82 -4.50
C ILE A 85 -11.55 -22.70 -3.55
N VAL A 86 -12.54 -22.89 -2.68
CA VAL A 86 -12.96 -21.87 -1.71
C VAL A 86 -11.78 -21.45 -0.81
N ASN A 87 -11.05 -22.40 -0.24
CA ASN A 87 -9.91 -22.11 0.62
C ASN A 87 -8.78 -21.34 -0.10
N GLU A 88 -8.57 -21.62 -1.39
CA GLU A 88 -7.59 -20.90 -2.22
C GLU A 88 -8.07 -19.46 -2.48
N LYS A 89 -9.35 -19.29 -2.84
CA LYS A 89 -9.94 -17.98 -3.12
C LYS A 89 -10.08 -17.10 -1.87
N GLU A 90 -10.41 -17.68 -0.72
CA GLU A 90 -10.38 -16.96 0.56
C GLU A 90 -8.99 -16.36 0.83
N LYS A 91 -7.92 -17.14 0.63
CA LYS A 91 -6.54 -16.64 0.78
C LYS A 91 -6.20 -15.52 -0.20
N GLU A 92 -6.70 -15.59 -1.45
CA GLU A 92 -6.52 -14.53 -2.44
C GLU A 92 -7.26 -13.24 -2.02
N ILE A 93 -8.50 -13.38 -1.56
CA ILE A 93 -9.32 -12.27 -1.05
C ILE A 93 -8.65 -11.64 0.18
N ASP A 94 -8.17 -12.43 1.13
CA ASP A 94 -7.47 -11.91 2.31
C ASP A 94 -6.22 -11.09 1.93
N LYS A 95 -5.47 -11.55 0.93
CA LYS A 95 -4.33 -10.78 0.39
C LYS A 95 -4.77 -9.46 -0.22
N GLN A 96 -5.89 -9.43 -0.97
CA GLN A 96 -6.43 -8.20 -1.55
C GLN A 96 -6.93 -7.24 -0.47
N ILE A 97 -7.64 -7.74 0.53
CA ILE A 97 -8.09 -6.97 1.69
C ILE A 97 -6.89 -6.35 2.42
N GLN A 98 -5.83 -7.14 2.66
CA GLN A 98 -4.62 -6.62 3.31
C GLN A 98 -3.96 -5.52 2.48
N LYS A 99 -3.83 -5.73 1.17
CA LYS A 99 -3.29 -4.73 0.25
C LYS A 99 -4.09 -3.42 0.29
N LEU A 100 -5.42 -3.49 0.27
CA LEU A 100 -6.28 -2.30 0.36
C LEU A 100 -6.15 -1.59 1.71
N LYS A 101 -6.02 -2.34 2.83
CA LYS A 101 -5.74 -1.76 4.16
C LYS A 101 -4.40 -1.03 4.18
N ASP A 102 -3.37 -1.61 3.57
CA ASP A 102 -2.04 -1.00 3.48
C ASP A 102 -2.08 0.30 2.67
N ILE A 103 -2.74 0.29 1.51
CA ILE A 103 -2.97 1.50 0.69
C ILE A 103 -3.70 2.58 1.50
N LYS A 104 -4.79 2.21 2.19
CA LYS A 104 -5.55 3.15 3.03
C LYS A 104 -4.67 3.77 4.11
N THR A 105 -3.81 2.98 4.75
CA THR A 105 -2.87 3.46 5.78
C THR A 105 -1.89 4.47 5.20
N VAL A 106 -1.31 4.18 4.02
CA VAL A 106 -0.42 5.12 3.32
C VAL A 106 -1.13 6.44 3.02
N MET A 107 -2.35 6.36 2.46
CA MET A 107 -3.14 7.57 2.12
C MET A 107 -3.46 8.41 3.35
N GLN A 108 -3.85 7.78 4.46
CA GLN A 108 -4.15 8.49 5.71
C GLN A 108 -2.93 9.21 6.26
N ARG A 109 -1.75 8.57 6.23
CA ARG A 109 -0.49 9.19 6.66
C ARG A 109 -0.09 10.36 5.76
N LYS A 110 -0.21 10.21 4.44
CA LYS A 110 0.06 11.30 3.50
C LYS A 110 -0.88 12.48 3.72
N LYS A 111 -2.20 12.22 3.89
CA LYS A 111 -3.17 13.26 4.22
C LYS A 111 -2.80 14.02 5.50
N ALA A 112 -2.41 13.30 6.57
CA ALA A 112 -2.00 13.90 7.82
C ALA A 112 -0.72 14.75 7.69
N LYS A 113 0.25 14.29 6.87
CA LYS A 113 1.47 15.06 6.58
C LYS A 113 1.16 16.37 5.84
N ILE A 114 0.27 16.36 4.83
CA ILE A 114 -0.13 17.57 4.10
C ILE A 114 -0.76 18.58 5.07
N ALA A 115 -1.79 18.14 5.82
CA ALA A 115 -2.46 19.04 6.78
C ALA A 115 -1.49 19.60 7.82
N PHE A 116 -0.48 18.83 8.20
CA PHE A 116 0.58 19.28 9.08
C PHE A 116 1.49 20.34 8.41
N CYS A 117 1.87 20.14 7.13
CA CYS A 117 2.69 21.11 6.39
C CYS A 117 2.03 22.49 6.30
N GLU A 118 0.69 22.54 6.21
CA GLU A 118 -0.06 23.81 6.18
C GLU A 118 0.05 24.60 7.49
N THR A 119 0.44 23.96 8.60
CA THR A 119 0.59 24.58 9.92
C THR A 119 2.02 25.06 10.20
N LEU A 120 2.99 24.70 9.34
CA LEU A 120 4.40 25.00 9.56
C LEU A 120 4.74 26.43 9.17
N GLN A 121 5.57 27.07 10.00
CA GLN A 121 6.27 28.29 9.66
C GLN A 121 7.65 27.97 9.05
N GLU A 122 8.21 28.92 8.33
CA GLU A 122 9.54 28.76 7.75
C GLU A 122 10.62 28.62 8.85
N GLN A 123 11.48 27.60 8.77
CA GLN A 123 12.58 27.33 9.73
C GLN A 123 12.12 27.15 11.19
N GLU A 124 11.01 26.46 11.41
CA GLU A 124 10.49 26.22 12.76
C GLU A 124 11.31 25.15 13.49
N ILE A 125 11.68 25.42 14.76
CA ILE A 125 12.28 24.44 15.67
C ILE A 125 11.39 24.33 16.89
N ARG A 126 10.97 23.10 17.25
CA ARG A 126 10.12 22.85 18.41
C ARG A 126 10.32 21.45 19.00
N ILE A 127 9.84 21.28 20.22
CA ILE A 127 9.84 19.98 20.90
C ILE A 127 8.49 19.29 20.63
N GLU A 128 8.55 18.04 20.17
CA GLU A 128 7.35 17.22 19.91
C GLU A 128 7.40 15.89 20.65
N GLU A 129 6.25 15.42 21.11
CA GLU A 129 6.08 14.08 21.63
C GLU A 129 5.92 13.09 20.46
N CYS A 130 6.87 12.20 20.28
CA CYS A 130 6.83 11.19 19.23
C CYS A 130 6.47 9.81 19.78
N LYS A 131 5.66 9.07 19.03
CA LYS A 131 5.33 7.68 19.34
C LYS A 131 6.50 6.77 18.98
N SER A 132 6.55 5.58 19.62
CA SER A 132 7.46 4.54 19.17
C SER A 132 7.07 4.03 17.79
N GLU A 133 8.05 3.92 16.90
CA GLU A 133 7.86 3.43 15.54
C GLU A 133 8.92 2.38 15.21
N ARG A 134 8.50 1.30 14.58
CA ARG A 134 9.44 0.34 13.99
C ARG A 134 9.85 0.85 12.62
N LEU A 135 11.14 0.90 12.40
CA LEU A 135 11.74 1.31 11.14
C LEU A 135 12.40 0.10 10.47
N PHE A 136 12.23 -0.06 9.18
CA PHE A 136 13.09 -0.88 8.37
C PHE A 136 14.24 -0.02 7.90
N VAL A 137 15.46 -0.46 8.10
CA VAL A 137 16.67 0.31 7.80
C VAL A 137 17.48 -0.45 6.76
N TYR A 138 17.94 0.26 5.75
CA TYR A 138 18.92 -0.22 4.78
C TYR A 138 20.20 0.62 4.94
N PRO A 139 21.34 -0.01 5.29
CA PRO A 139 22.61 0.70 5.40
C PRO A 139 23.00 1.34 4.08
N TYR A 140 23.21 2.66 4.08
CA TYR A 140 23.53 3.42 2.88
C TYR A 140 24.15 4.76 3.26
N ASP A 141 25.29 5.10 2.66
CA ASP A 141 26.05 6.31 3.03
C ASP A 141 25.92 7.47 2.05
N PHE A 142 25.18 7.31 0.96
CA PHE A 142 24.97 8.29 -0.12
C PHE A 142 26.23 8.69 -0.90
N SER A 143 27.35 7.98 -0.73
CA SER A 143 28.64 8.43 -1.27
C SER A 143 28.94 7.98 -2.69
N LYS A 144 28.28 6.94 -3.23
CA LYS A 144 28.79 6.26 -4.42
C LYS A 144 27.80 5.72 -5.43
N ASP A 145 26.49 5.69 -5.16
CA ASP A 145 25.57 4.89 -5.98
C ASP A 145 24.53 5.72 -6.70
N ASP A 146 24.08 5.21 -7.83
CA ASP A 146 22.92 5.75 -8.53
C ASP A 146 21.64 5.46 -7.70
N ILE A 147 20.90 6.51 -7.35
CA ILE A 147 19.64 6.43 -6.61
C ILE A 147 18.63 5.48 -7.28
N SER A 148 18.71 5.32 -8.60
CA SER A 148 17.83 4.42 -9.35
C SER A 148 18.10 2.94 -9.05
N GLU A 149 19.37 2.54 -8.91
CA GLU A 149 19.76 1.18 -8.54
C GLU A 149 19.31 0.85 -7.11
N ILE A 150 19.50 1.79 -6.20
CA ILE A 150 19.08 1.64 -4.81
C ILE A 150 17.55 1.50 -4.71
N PHE A 151 16.80 2.32 -5.42
CA PHE A 151 15.34 2.22 -5.43
C PHE A 151 14.88 0.83 -5.91
N SER A 152 15.50 0.28 -6.96
CA SER A 152 15.20 -1.07 -7.42
C SER A 152 15.49 -2.12 -6.34
N HIS A 153 16.63 -2.02 -5.68
CA HIS A 153 17.03 -2.93 -4.62
C HIS A 153 16.12 -2.84 -3.38
N LEU A 154 15.77 -1.64 -2.96
CA LEU A 154 14.83 -1.42 -1.85
C LEU A 154 13.44 -1.95 -2.16
N LYS A 155 12.99 -1.85 -3.41
CA LYS A 155 11.72 -2.41 -3.87
C LYS A 155 11.69 -3.94 -3.74
N ASP A 156 12.80 -4.60 -4.02
CA ASP A 156 12.90 -6.06 -3.90
C ASP A 156 12.91 -6.51 -2.42
N ILE A 157 13.56 -5.76 -1.54
CA ILE A 157 13.66 -6.09 -0.10
C ILE A 157 12.39 -5.72 0.66
N TRP A 158 11.86 -4.52 0.46
CA TRP A 158 10.74 -3.97 1.25
C TRP A 158 9.39 -4.12 0.57
N GLY A 159 9.36 -4.18 -0.76
CA GLY A 159 8.15 -4.11 -1.56
C GLY A 159 7.67 -2.68 -1.79
N ILE A 160 6.90 -2.50 -2.86
CA ILE A 160 6.47 -1.17 -3.32
C ILE A 160 5.53 -0.47 -2.33
N GLU A 161 4.65 -1.22 -1.65
CA GLU A 161 3.73 -0.67 -0.66
C GLU A 161 4.48 -0.08 0.53
N GLN A 162 5.58 -0.70 0.94
CA GLN A 162 6.43 -0.22 2.02
C GLN A 162 7.16 1.07 1.61
N ILE A 163 7.69 1.14 0.39
CA ILE A 163 8.32 2.35 -0.15
C ILE A 163 7.33 3.52 -0.21
N ARG A 164 6.07 3.25 -0.57
CA ARG A 164 5.00 4.26 -0.60
C ARG A 164 4.68 4.89 0.75
N MET A 165 5.12 4.27 1.86
CA MET A 165 5.05 4.89 3.19
C MET A 165 5.90 6.16 3.32
N GLY A 166 6.83 6.33 2.42
CA GLY A 166 7.87 7.35 2.44
C GLY A 166 9.17 6.80 3.00
N MET A 167 10.26 7.34 2.51
CA MET A 167 11.62 7.03 2.96
C MET A 167 12.18 8.25 3.67
N GLY A 168 13.11 8.00 4.55
CA GLY A 168 13.92 8.99 5.22
C GLY A 168 15.35 8.49 5.35
N SER A 169 16.24 9.35 5.81
CA SER A 169 17.63 9.04 6.11
C SER A 169 17.89 9.15 7.61
N LEU A 170 18.86 8.41 8.08
CA LEU A 170 19.33 8.53 9.45
C LEU A 170 20.83 8.77 9.48
N ILE A 171 21.23 9.67 10.39
CA ILE A 171 22.61 10.06 10.61
C ILE A 171 22.90 10.01 12.10
N SER A 172 24.09 9.52 12.48
CA SER A 172 24.49 9.47 13.89
C SER A 172 24.69 10.87 14.45
N LEU A 173 24.42 11.03 15.74
CA LEU A 173 24.69 12.30 16.41
C LEU A 173 26.19 12.66 16.41
N ASP A 174 27.08 11.68 16.40
CA ASP A 174 28.51 11.94 16.27
C ASP A 174 28.86 12.68 14.96
N ASN A 175 28.22 12.26 13.86
CA ASN A 175 28.37 12.94 12.59
C ASN A 175 27.70 14.32 12.59
N VAL A 176 26.52 14.44 13.22
CA VAL A 176 25.82 15.74 13.36
C VAL A 176 26.66 16.73 14.14
N TYR A 177 27.22 16.35 15.31
CA TYR A 177 28.09 17.23 16.12
C TYR A 177 29.38 17.63 15.40
N LYS A 178 29.89 16.77 14.51
CA LYS A 178 31.06 17.08 13.67
C LYS A 178 30.71 17.83 12.39
N MET A 179 29.42 18.11 12.16
CA MET A 179 28.90 18.68 10.91
C MET A 179 29.31 17.90 9.66
N ASN A 180 29.44 16.56 9.82
CA ASN A 180 29.84 15.65 8.76
C ASN A 180 28.60 15.01 8.13
N PHE A 181 28.06 15.64 7.10
CA PHE A 181 26.85 15.20 6.38
C PHE A 181 27.17 14.36 5.14
N ASP A 182 28.43 13.95 4.95
CA ASP A 182 28.83 13.03 3.88
C ASP A 182 28.68 11.55 4.28
N LYS A 183 28.31 11.29 5.55
CA LYS A 183 28.18 9.95 6.11
C LYS A 183 26.85 9.76 6.80
N TYR A 184 25.95 9.05 6.13
CA TYR A 184 24.70 8.57 6.71
C TYR A 184 24.83 7.10 7.13
N GLU A 185 24.06 6.67 8.08
CA GLU A 185 23.98 5.27 8.52
C GLU A 185 22.98 4.48 7.69
N GLY A 186 22.07 5.15 6.98
CA GLY A 186 21.17 4.46 6.06
C GLY A 186 19.90 5.21 5.68
N ILE A 187 19.15 4.52 4.84
CA ILE A 187 17.79 4.88 4.45
C ILE A 187 16.83 4.09 5.32
N TYR A 188 15.76 4.71 5.78
CA TYR A 188 14.72 4.02 6.54
C TYR A 188 13.33 4.27 5.98
N THR A 189 12.41 3.37 6.35
CA THR A 189 10.97 3.55 6.16
C THR A 189 10.23 3.05 7.40
N ILE A 190 9.06 3.65 7.69
CA ILE A 190 8.25 3.22 8.84
C ILE A 190 7.52 1.93 8.46
N ALA A 191 7.69 0.88 9.26
CA ALA A 191 7.10 -0.42 9.00
C ALA A 191 5.57 -0.33 8.85
N LEU A 192 5.05 -0.81 7.73
CA LEU A 192 3.63 -0.82 7.41
C LEU A 192 2.90 -1.93 8.20
N ASN A 193 3.59 -3.04 8.42
CA ASN A 193 3.06 -4.21 9.11
C ASN A 193 4.08 -4.77 10.10
N LYS A 194 3.65 -5.78 10.89
CA LYS A 194 4.50 -6.42 11.91
C LYS A 194 5.45 -7.49 11.37
N LYS A 195 5.60 -7.62 10.04
CA LYS A 195 6.54 -8.59 9.48
C LYS A 195 7.95 -8.27 9.99
N SER A 196 8.66 -9.30 10.43
CA SER A 196 10.07 -9.17 10.77
C SER A 196 10.87 -9.04 9.48
N VAL A 197 11.61 -7.94 9.36
CA VAL A 197 12.58 -7.73 8.30
C VAL A 197 13.95 -7.64 8.96
N PRO A 198 15.00 -8.26 8.39
CA PRO A 198 16.36 -8.03 8.85
C PRO A 198 16.65 -6.52 8.93
N ASN A 199 17.44 -6.10 9.90
CA ASN A 199 17.80 -4.70 10.12
C ASN A 199 16.60 -3.78 10.45
N SER A 200 15.75 -4.19 11.39
CA SER A 200 14.74 -3.31 11.95
C SER A 200 15.25 -2.56 13.17
N LEU A 201 14.96 -1.27 13.23
CA LEU A 201 15.27 -0.39 14.35
C LEU A 201 13.97 0.06 15.02
N ILE A 202 13.96 0.19 16.33
CA ILE A 202 12.87 0.85 17.05
C ILE A 202 13.27 2.31 17.30
N LYS A 203 12.56 3.24 16.65
CA LYS A 203 12.60 4.65 17.05
C LYS A 203 11.81 4.76 18.34
N PRO A 204 12.44 5.12 19.46
CA PRO A 204 11.77 5.07 20.77
C PRO A 204 10.69 6.15 20.89
N LYS A 205 9.70 5.92 21.74
CA LYS A 205 8.77 6.95 22.20
C LYS A 205 9.53 8.00 23.04
N GLY A 206 9.06 9.24 23.03
CA GLY A 206 9.54 10.31 23.89
C GLY A 206 9.55 11.67 23.22
N LYS A 207 10.20 12.64 23.87
CA LYS A 207 10.36 14.00 23.34
C LYS A 207 11.48 14.05 22.32
N TYR A 208 11.24 14.75 21.22
CA TYR A 208 12.19 14.98 20.15
C TYR A 208 12.31 16.46 19.88
N LEU A 209 13.53 16.93 19.68
CA LEU A 209 13.78 18.21 19.06
C LEU A 209 13.53 18.04 17.56
N CYS A 210 12.58 18.78 17.03
CA CYS A 210 12.17 18.73 15.64
C CYS A 210 12.50 20.04 14.96
N GLY A 211 13.15 19.96 13.79
CA GLY A 211 13.43 21.09 12.90
C GLY A 211 12.78 20.87 11.54
N TYR A 212 12.36 21.97 10.91
CA TYR A 212 11.68 21.96 9.63
C TYR A 212 12.39 22.91 8.66
N GLN A 213 12.73 22.40 7.48
CA GLN A 213 13.37 23.17 6.41
C GLN A 213 12.54 23.08 5.14
N LYS A 214 12.20 24.23 4.58
CA LYS A 214 11.63 24.34 3.24
C LYS A 214 12.75 24.56 2.21
N GLY A 215 12.71 23.83 1.09
CA GLY A 215 13.66 23.87 -0.01
C GLY A 215 14.58 22.67 -0.05
N THR A 216 15.68 22.81 -0.75
CA THR A 216 16.65 21.76 -1.07
C THR A 216 17.49 21.31 0.12
N TRP A 217 18.08 20.12 0.04
CA TRP A 217 18.80 19.47 1.15
C TRP A 217 20.13 20.14 1.53
N ASP A 218 20.71 20.96 0.65
CA ASP A 218 21.89 21.76 0.92
C ASP A 218 21.69 22.77 2.08
N LYS A 219 20.44 23.06 2.45
CA LYS A 219 20.08 23.91 3.59
C LYS A 219 20.05 23.17 4.92
N LEU A 220 20.06 21.83 4.93
CA LEU A 220 19.96 21.04 6.16
C LEU A 220 21.13 21.26 7.14
N PRO A 221 22.39 21.41 6.70
CA PRO A 221 23.48 21.75 7.63
C PRO A 221 23.21 23.01 8.47
N ALA A 222 22.64 24.04 7.88
CA ALA A 222 22.28 25.26 8.61
C ALA A 222 21.16 25.02 9.64
N LEU A 223 20.14 24.19 9.28
CA LEU A 223 19.10 23.79 10.22
C LEU A 223 19.67 22.95 11.36
N TYR A 224 20.59 22.04 11.10
CA TYR A 224 21.24 21.27 12.15
C TYR A 224 22.00 22.16 13.14
N GLN A 225 22.74 23.15 12.64
CA GLN A 225 23.44 24.12 13.52
C GLN A 225 22.44 24.87 14.40
N GLN A 226 21.33 25.36 13.84
CA GLN A 226 20.29 26.05 14.61
C GLN A 226 19.64 25.12 15.66
N MET A 227 19.43 23.85 15.34
CA MET A 227 18.91 22.86 16.28
C MET A 227 19.87 22.58 17.42
N LEU A 228 21.18 22.48 17.14
CA LEU A 228 22.21 22.31 18.16
C LEU A 228 22.31 23.54 19.06
N ASP A 229 22.26 24.75 18.50
CA ASP A 229 22.25 26.00 19.25
C ASP A 229 21.01 26.11 20.15
N TYR A 230 19.84 25.72 19.62
CA TYR A 230 18.60 25.65 20.41
C TYR A 230 18.73 24.65 21.56
N ALA A 231 19.28 23.46 21.30
CA ALA A 231 19.49 22.43 22.33
C ALA A 231 20.43 22.95 23.45
N ASN A 232 21.55 23.57 23.08
CA ASN A 232 22.50 24.17 24.02
C ASN A 232 21.86 25.25 24.87
N LYS A 233 21.14 26.19 24.24
CA LYS A 233 20.45 27.30 24.93
C LYS A 233 19.41 26.81 25.94
N ASN A 234 18.77 25.68 25.66
CA ASN A 234 17.71 25.12 26.51
C ASN A 234 18.20 23.96 27.39
N ASN A 235 19.51 23.71 27.48
CA ASN A 235 20.11 22.63 28.24
C ASN A 235 19.54 21.25 27.91
N LEU A 236 19.23 21.00 26.62
CA LEU A 236 18.71 19.71 26.16
C LEU A 236 19.88 18.78 25.80
N GLN A 237 19.87 17.58 26.35
CA GLN A 237 20.78 16.52 25.93
C GLN A 237 20.12 15.70 24.80
N LEU A 238 20.78 15.64 23.65
CA LEU A 238 20.31 14.90 22.50
C LEU A 238 20.93 13.49 22.51
N THR A 239 20.20 12.49 21.99
CA THR A 239 20.67 11.09 21.99
C THR A 239 20.20 10.32 20.76
N GLY A 240 20.93 9.27 20.38
CA GLY A 240 20.60 8.33 19.32
C GLY A 240 20.96 8.83 17.93
N TYR A 241 20.00 8.86 17.05
CA TYR A 241 20.14 9.29 15.66
C TYR A 241 19.31 10.55 15.39
N ALA A 242 19.74 11.34 14.42
CA ALA A 242 18.85 12.27 13.74
C ALA A 242 18.14 11.52 12.61
N TYR A 243 16.82 11.70 12.55
CA TYR A 243 15.94 11.11 11.54
C TYR A 243 15.45 12.22 10.62
N GLU A 244 15.79 12.13 9.35
CA GLU A 244 15.31 13.06 8.32
C GLU A 244 14.19 12.41 7.52
N VAL A 245 13.15 13.17 7.19
CA VAL A 245 12.04 12.66 6.37
C VAL A 245 11.37 13.79 5.60
N GLY A 246 11.08 13.54 4.33
CA GLY A 246 10.23 14.38 3.51
C GLY A 246 8.77 14.32 3.98
N LEU A 247 8.12 15.47 4.02
CA LEU A 247 6.72 15.57 4.44
C LEU A 247 5.75 15.64 3.27
N ASN A 248 6.13 16.28 2.17
CA ASN A 248 5.25 16.64 1.04
C ASN A 248 5.78 16.24 -0.34
N ASP A 249 6.71 15.32 -0.42
CA ASP A 249 7.37 14.83 -1.64
C ASP A 249 6.43 14.40 -2.78
N PHE A 250 5.19 14.09 -2.46
CA PHE A 250 4.19 13.57 -3.41
C PHE A 250 3.17 14.61 -3.91
N VAL A 251 3.26 15.88 -3.50
CA VAL A 251 2.32 16.96 -3.85
C VAL A 251 2.99 18.25 -4.30
N ILE A 252 4.31 18.25 -4.47
CA ILE A 252 5.09 19.39 -4.94
C ILE A 252 5.50 19.20 -6.40
N SER A 253 5.61 20.30 -7.12
CA SER A 253 6.18 20.38 -8.47
C SER A 253 7.51 21.11 -8.53
N ASP A 254 7.87 21.80 -7.46
CA ASP A 254 9.12 22.55 -7.31
C ASP A 254 9.86 22.06 -6.06
N GLU A 255 11.14 21.77 -6.18
CA GLU A 255 12.00 21.39 -5.05
C GLU A 255 12.10 22.49 -3.99
N ALA A 256 11.90 23.75 -4.38
CA ALA A 256 11.85 24.87 -3.46
C ALA A 256 10.70 24.76 -2.43
N ASP A 257 9.65 23.99 -2.74
CA ASP A 257 8.51 23.74 -1.84
C ASP A 257 8.66 22.47 -1.01
N TYR A 258 9.76 21.72 -1.19
CA TYR A 258 10.01 20.49 -0.43
C TYR A 258 10.19 20.82 1.06
N ILE A 259 9.56 20.04 1.92
CA ILE A 259 9.70 20.20 3.38
C ILE A 259 10.35 18.96 3.96
N THR A 260 11.55 19.16 4.53
CA THR A 260 12.24 18.14 5.32
C THR A 260 11.99 18.38 6.80
N LYS A 261 11.64 17.31 7.52
CA LYS A 261 11.60 17.27 8.98
C LYS A 261 12.82 16.52 9.49
N ILE A 262 13.56 17.14 10.43
CA ILE A 262 14.63 16.50 11.22
C ILE A 262 14.08 16.24 12.62
N MET A 263 14.36 15.06 13.18
CA MET A 263 13.94 14.66 14.52
C MET A 263 15.12 14.07 15.29
N ILE A 264 15.48 14.64 16.44
CA ILE A 264 16.54 14.13 17.31
C ILE A 264 15.94 13.90 18.71
N LYS A 265 16.14 12.70 19.25
CA LYS A 265 15.58 12.38 20.57
C LYS A 265 16.25 13.19 21.66
N ILE A 266 15.44 13.76 22.57
CA ILE A 266 15.90 14.39 23.80
C ILE A 266 16.03 13.30 24.85
N GLN A 267 17.17 13.26 25.55
CA GLN A 267 17.39 12.35 26.66
C GLN A 267 16.50 12.77 27.83
N GLU A 268 15.70 11.86 28.34
CA GLU A 268 14.96 12.09 29.58
C GLU A 268 15.97 12.00 30.75
N ILE A 269 16.06 13.08 31.52
CA ILE A 269 16.81 13.07 32.76
C ILE A 269 15.98 12.28 33.78
N SER A 270 16.48 11.14 34.22
CA SER A 270 15.86 10.26 35.21
C SER A 270 15.76 10.95 36.57
#